data_be8ef4d0423922844bfd9d097c23ebac
#
_entry.id   be8ef4d0423922844bfd9d097c23ebac
#
_cell.length_a   1.000
_cell.length_b   1.000
_cell.length_c   1.000
_cell.angle_alpha   90.00
_cell.angle_beta   90.00
_cell.angle_gamma   90.00
#
_symmetry.space_group_name_H-M   'P 1'
#
loop_
_entity.id
_entity.type
_entity.pdbx_description
1 polymer ?
#
loop_
_entity_poly.entity_id
_entity_poly.type
_entity_poly.pdbx_seq_one_letter_code
_entity_poly.pdbx_strand_id
1 'polypeptide(L)'
;SAHKLAMLGMHQMAEIYFAKEPRLAPADSIEGIDRVLASGNVPVWLPFQMCQNDETIPADWTITSDGLAARLAERLGGLPVVLVKSVDVDASAKLDDLADEDIVDAAFPGIVRRARLDWRILGPDDDAALEALLGSGPLA
;
A
#
# COMPACT_ATOMS: atom_id res chain seq x y z
N SER A 1 -11.55 -18.21 2.06
CA SER A 1 -11.08 -18.16 0.68
C SER A 1 -9.57 -17.90 0.62
N ALA A 2 -8.94 -18.22 -0.52
CA ALA A 2 -7.52 -17.97 -0.73
C ALA A 2 -7.15 -16.48 -0.56
N HIS A 3 -8.01 -15.58 -0.99
CA HIS A 3 -7.84 -14.14 -0.83
C HIS A 3 -7.77 -13.73 0.66
N LYS A 4 -8.62 -14.30 1.50
CA LYS A 4 -8.56 -14.07 2.95
C LYS A 4 -7.27 -14.59 3.56
N LEU A 5 -6.81 -15.76 3.14
CA LEU A 5 -5.53 -16.32 3.59
C LEU A 5 -4.35 -15.44 3.19
N ALA A 6 -4.38 -14.85 1.99
CA ALA A 6 -3.35 -13.92 1.54
C ALA A 6 -3.30 -12.67 2.43
N MET A 7 -4.44 -12.11 2.80
CA MET A 7 -4.49 -10.97 3.73
C MET A 7 -3.95 -11.33 5.11
N LEU A 8 -4.28 -12.50 5.63
CA LEU A 8 -3.72 -12.97 6.90
C LEU A 8 -2.21 -13.20 6.82
N GLY A 9 -1.70 -13.62 5.66
CA GLY A 9 -0.26 -13.69 5.41
C GLY A 9 0.40 -12.32 5.49
N MET A 10 -0.23 -11.26 5.00
CA MET A 10 0.25 -9.88 5.15
C MET A 10 0.34 -9.49 6.62
N HIS A 11 -0.65 -9.88 7.44
CA HIS A 11 -0.63 -9.63 8.89
C HIS A 11 0.54 -10.35 9.58
N GLN A 12 0.84 -11.58 9.18
CA GLN A 12 1.99 -12.31 9.71
C GLN A 12 3.32 -11.64 9.34
N MET A 13 3.45 -11.14 8.11
CA MET A 13 4.63 -10.37 7.70
C MET A 13 4.78 -9.09 8.52
N ALA A 14 3.68 -8.41 8.84
CA ALA A 14 3.70 -7.23 9.68
C ALA A 14 4.29 -7.52 11.07
N GLU A 15 3.98 -8.66 11.67
CA GLU A 15 4.54 -9.06 12.96
C GLU A 15 6.08 -9.14 12.93
N ILE A 16 6.65 -9.59 11.81
CA ILE A 16 8.10 -9.62 11.63
C ILE A 16 8.67 -8.20 11.62
N TYR A 17 8.01 -7.27 10.94
CA TYR A 17 8.44 -5.87 10.91
C TYR A 17 8.34 -5.20 12.28
N PHE A 18 7.27 -5.44 13.03
CA PHE A 18 7.12 -4.90 14.39
C PHE A 18 8.24 -5.36 15.32
N ALA A 19 8.68 -6.61 15.19
CA ALA A 19 9.79 -7.14 15.99
C ALA A 19 11.13 -6.47 15.68
N LYS A 20 11.31 -5.92 14.48
CA LYS A 20 12.57 -5.33 14.01
C LYS A 20 12.64 -3.81 14.16
N GLU A 21 11.50 -3.12 14.12
CA GLU A 21 11.46 -1.65 14.12
C GLU A 21 10.40 -1.16 15.11
N PRO A 22 10.84 -0.62 16.26
CA PRO A 22 9.94 -0.17 17.33
C PRO A 22 9.00 0.99 16.95
N ARG A 23 9.32 1.76 15.90
CA ARG A 23 8.49 2.87 15.44
C ARG A 23 7.28 2.42 14.64
N LEU A 24 7.24 1.17 14.20
CA LEU A 24 6.10 0.60 13.50
C LEU A 24 5.04 0.15 14.51
N ALA A 25 3.80 0.50 14.26
CA ALA A 25 2.67 0.10 15.10
C ALA A 25 1.49 -0.35 14.24
N PRO A 26 0.76 -1.39 14.66
CA PRO A 26 -0.37 -1.91 13.87
C PRO A 26 -1.55 -0.94 13.88
N ALA A 27 -2.26 -0.88 12.76
CA ALA A 27 -3.52 -0.14 12.64
C ALA A 27 -4.44 -0.88 11.66
N ASP A 28 -5.68 -1.14 12.09
CA ASP A 28 -6.69 -1.86 11.31
C ASP A 28 -7.91 -1.01 10.95
N SER A 29 -7.85 0.28 11.26
CA SER A 29 -8.91 1.25 10.97
C SER A 29 -8.32 2.62 10.67
N ILE A 30 -9.12 3.51 10.09
CA ILE A 30 -8.71 4.91 9.84
C ILE A 30 -8.39 5.60 11.17
N GLU A 31 -9.23 5.42 12.18
CA GLU A 31 -9.00 5.98 13.53
C GLU A 31 -7.72 5.44 14.15
N GLY A 32 -7.43 4.16 13.94
CA GLY A 32 -6.19 3.53 14.40
C GLY A 32 -4.96 4.10 13.72
N ILE A 33 -5.03 4.35 12.42
CA ILE A 33 -3.95 5.01 11.65
C ILE A 33 -3.69 6.42 12.21
N ASP A 34 -4.74 7.21 12.39
CA ASP A 34 -4.63 8.58 12.93
C ASP A 34 -4.02 8.58 14.34
N ARG A 35 -4.41 7.62 15.16
CA ARG A 35 -3.90 7.48 16.53
C ARG A 35 -2.40 7.14 16.55
N VAL A 36 -1.96 6.24 15.69
CA VAL A 36 -0.56 5.87 15.57
C VAL A 36 0.28 7.06 15.08
N LEU A 37 -0.20 7.78 14.07
CA LEU A 37 0.46 9.00 13.58
C LEU A 37 0.56 10.07 14.66
N ALA A 38 -0.52 10.28 15.41
CA ALA A 38 -0.54 11.26 16.50
C ALA A 38 0.46 10.94 17.61
N SER A 39 0.79 9.67 17.80
CA SER A 39 1.80 9.24 18.77
C SER A 39 3.24 9.37 18.25
N GLY A 40 3.45 9.80 17.01
CA GLY A 40 4.76 9.94 16.38
C GLY A 40 5.32 8.65 15.79
N ASN A 41 4.51 7.60 15.71
CA ASN A 41 4.88 6.32 15.14
C ASN A 41 4.41 6.18 13.69
N VAL A 42 4.86 5.12 13.01
CA VAL A 42 4.49 4.81 11.64
C VAL A 42 3.45 3.67 11.66
N PRO A 43 2.23 3.90 11.18
CA PRO A 43 1.23 2.85 11.14
C PRO A 43 1.54 1.83 10.04
N VAL A 44 1.42 0.55 10.40
CA VAL A 44 1.39 -0.56 9.45
C VAL A 44 -0.04 -1.04 9.37
N TRP A 45 -0.65 -0.85 8.21
CA TRP A 45 -2.05 -1.19 8.02
C TRP A 45 -2.26 -2.70 7.93
N LEU A 46 -3.20 -3.19 8.71
CA LEU A 46 -3.67 -4.57 8.69
C LEU A 46 -5.03 -4.59 7.97
N PRO A 47 -5.09 -5.01 6.69
CA PRO A 47 -6.24 -4.71 5.84
C PRO A 47 -7.46 -5.59 6.05
N PHE A 48 -7.35 -6.74 6.70
CA PHE A 48 -8.39 -7.76 6.73
C PHE A 48 -9.75 -7.21 7.17
N GLN A 49 -9.80 -6.49 8.27
CA GLN A 49 -11.07 -6.03 8.85
C GLN A 49 -11.74 -4.95 7.99
N MET A 50 -10.98 -3.99 7.49
CA MET A 50 -11.53 -2.96 6.61
C MET A 50 -11.99 -3.54 5.28
N CYS A 51 -11.27 -4.51 4.74
CA CYS A 51 -11.62 -5.16 3.48
C CYS A 51 -12.89 -6.00 3.57
N GLN A 52 -13.17 -6.60 4.71
CA GLN A 52 -14.42 -7.35 4.91
C GLN A 52 -15.68 -6.47 4.79
N ASN A 53 -15.56 -5.19 5.14
CA ASN A 53 -16.67 -4.25 5.18
C ASN A 53 -16.70 -3.31 3.96
N ASP A 54 -15.77 -3.47 3.02
CA ASP A 54 -15.66 -2.63 1.83
C ASP A 54 -16.15 -3.39 0.60
N GLU A 55 -17.37 -3.10 0.16
CA GLU A 55 -18.01 -3.73 -0.99
C GLU A 55 -17.31 -3.41 -2.32
N THR A 56 -16.47 -2.38 -2.36
CA THR A 56 -15.70 -2.02 -3.55
C THR A 56 -14.47 -2.91 -3.77
N ILE A 57 -14.15 -3.74 -2.78
CA ILE A 57 -13.00 -4.66 -2.84
C ILE A 57 -13.50 -6.06 -3.17
N PRO A 58 -13.23 -6.57 -4.38
CA PRO A 58 -13.60 -7.95 -4.72
C PRO A 58 -12.76 -8.96 -3.93
N ALA A 59 -13.36 -10.09 -3.60
CA ALA A 59 -12.66 -11.18 -2.89
C ALA A 59 -11.98 -12.13 -3.88
N ASP A 60 -11.20 -11.59 -4.79
CA ASP A 60 -10.48 -12.33 -5.83
C ASP A 60 -9.05 -11.76 -6.02
N TRP A 61 -8.32 -12.28 -6.99
CA TRP A 61 -6.94 -11.91 -7.24
C TRP A 61 -6.76 -10.65 -8.12
N THR A 62 -7.85 -10.00 -8.52
CA THR A 62 -7.76 -8.71 -9.24
C THR A 62 -7.27 -7.58 -8.35
N ILE A 63 -7.36 -7.76 -7.03
CA ILE A 63 -6.85 -6.83 -6.03
C ILE A 63 -6.03 -7.57 -4.98
N THR A 64 -4.78 -7.18 -4.84
CA THR A 64 -3.88 -7.64 -3.78
C THR A 64 -3.23 -6.41 -3.11
N SER A 65 -1.97 -6.48 -2.73
CA SER A 65 -1.31 -5.40 -1.97
C SER A 65 -1.32 -4.03 -2.67
N ASP A 66 -1.16 -4.00 -3.98
CA ASP A 66 -1.10 -2.72 -4.73
C ASP A 66 -2.46 -2.02 -4.74
N GLY A 67 -3.49 -2.75 -5.12
CA GLY A 67 -4.86 -2.23 -5.12
C GLY A 67 -5.35 -1.89 -3.73
N LEU A 68 -5.00 -2.68 -2.73
CA LEU A 68 -5.34 -2.38 -1.33
C LEU A 68 -4.65 -1.10 -0.84
N ALA A 69 -3.38 -0.89 -1.18
CA ALA A 69 -2.68 0.35 -0.85
C ALA A 69 -3.35 1.57 -1.50
N ALA A 70 -3.71 1.46 -2.78
CA ALA A 70 -4.44 2.53 -3.48
C ALA A 70 -5.82 2.80 -2.85
N ARG A 71 -6.55 1.75 -2.48
CA ARG A 71 -7.84 1.90 -1.81
C ARG A 71 -7.71 2.59 -0.44
N LEU A 72 -6.69 2.24 0.32
CA LEU A 72 -6.41 2.92 1.58
C LEU A 72 -6.09 4.40 1.35
N ALA A 73 -5.23 4.70 0.37
CA ALA A 73 -4.89 6.08 0.02
C ALA A 73 -6.14 6.89 -0.38
N GLU A 74 -7.06 6.30 -1.13
CA GLU A 74 -8.35 6.89 -1.47
C GLU A 74 -9.16 7.21 -0.21
N ARG A 75 -9.27 6.27 0.71
CA ARG A 75 -10.03 6.44 1.97
C ARG A 75 -9.37 7.45 2.92
N LEU A 76 -8.08 7.66 2.81
CA LEU A 76 -7.34 8.68 3.57
C LEU A 76 -7.35 10.07 2.92
N GLY A 77 -8.20 10.28 1.92
CA GLY A 77 -8.38 11.59 1.28
C GLY A 77 -7.51 11.84 0.05
N GLY A 78 -6.92 10.80 -0.53
CA GLY A 78 -6.15 10.91 -1.76
C GLY A 78 -4.65 11.08 -1.56
N LEU A 79 -4.06 10.31 -0.66
CA LEU A 79 -2.62 10.33 -0.42
C LEU A 79 -1.83 9.72 -1.58
N PRO A 80 -0.58 10.15 -1.80
CA PRO A 80 0.30 9.51 -2.78
C PRO A 80 0.57 8.06 -2.42
N VAL A 81 0.71 7.21 -3.44
CA VAL A 81 1.03 5.78 -3.29
C VAL A 81 2.43 5.51 -3.85
N VAL A 82 3.26 4.88 -3.05
CA VAL A 82 4.56 4.38 -3.48
C VAL A 82 4.56 2.86 -3.38
N LEU A 83 4.77 2.19 -4.50
CA LEU A 83 4.92 0.73 -4.56
C LEU A 83 6.40 0.40 -4.65
N VAL A 84 6.86 -0.52 -3.81
CA VAL A 84 8.23 -1.03 -3.86
C VAL A 84 8.20 -2.42 -4.46
N LYS A 85 8.87 -2.60 -5.57
CA LYS A 85 8.88 -3.83 -6.35
C LYS A 85 10.28 -4.45 -6.41
N SER A 86 10.32 -5.75 -6.65
CA SER A 86 11.58 -6.50 -6.82
C SER A 86 12.13 -6.43 -8.25
N VAL A 87 11.43 -5.76 -9.15
CA VAL A 87 11.83 -5.54 -10.54
C VAL A 87 11.91 -4.05 -10.83
N ASP A 88 12.79 -3.66 -11.74
CA ASP A 88 12.88 -2.28 -12.19
C ASP A 88 11.77 -1.98 -13.19
N VAL A 89 11.21 -0.78 -13.07
CA VAL A 89 10.12 -0.31 -13.92
C VAL A 89 10.56 1.01 -14.55
N ASP A 90 10.37 1.14 -15.87
CA ASP A 90 10.64 2.38 -16.59
C ASP A 90 9.75 3.51 -16.06
N ALA A 91 10.34 4.67 -15.79
CA ALA A 91 9.61 5.84 -15.29
C ALA A 91 8.52 6.34 -16.26
N SER A 92 8.63 5.99 -17.55
CA SER A 92 7.65 6.33 -18.59
C SER A 92 6.55 5.29 -18.77
N ALA A 93 6.59 4.18 -18.02
CA ALA A 93 5.62 3.10 -18.15
C ALA A 93 4.20 3.58 -17.82
N LYS A 94 3.25 3.13 -18.64
CA LYS A 94 1.83 3.48 -18.46
C LYS A 94 1.17 2.50 -17.50
N LEU A 95 0.20 2.99 -16.72
CA LEU A 95 -0.53 2.17 -15.73
C LEU A 95 -1.15 0.91 -16.34
N ASP A 96 -1.80 1.03 -17.50
CA ASP A 96 -2.46 -0.10 -18.12
C ASP A 96 -1.47 -1.18 -18.57
N ASP A 97 -0.31 -0.76 -19.10
CA ASP A 97 0.75 -1.69 -19.50
C ASP A 97 1.31 -2.44 -18.28
N LEU A 98 1.48 -1.73 -17.16
CA LEU A 98 1.94 -2.34 -15.91
C LEU A 98 0.95 -3.38 -15.37
N ALA A 99 -0.34 -3.14 -15.51
CA ALA A 99 -1.37 -4.10 -15.13
C ALA A 99 -1.41 -5.29 -16.10
N ASP A 100 -1.29 -5.04 -17.39
CA ASP A 100 -1.26 -6.10 -18.42
C ASP A 100 -0.03 -7.03 -18.27
N GLU A 101 1.06 -6.50 -17.77
CA GLU A 101 2.30 -7.24 -17.49
C GLU A 101 2.34 -7.84 -16.07
N ASP A 102 1.26 -7.78 -15.32
CA ASP A 102 1.17 -8.24 -13.93
C ASP A 102 2.20 -7.61 -12.97
N ILE A 103 2.70 -6.43 -13.29
CA ILE A 103 3.59 -5.68 -12.40
C ILE A 103 2.80 -5.03 -11.26
N VAL A 104 1.57 -4.59 -11.56
CA VAL A 104 0.61 -4.12 -10.57
C VAL A 104 -0.70 -4.89 -10.69
N ASP A 105 -1.49 -4.90 -9.62
CA ASP A 105 -2.81 -5.53 -9.61
C ASP A 105 -3.71 -4.97 -10.72
N ALA A 106 -4.56 -5.82 -11.27
CA ALA A 106 -5.55 -5.41 -12.26
C ALA A 106 -6.48 -4.28 -11.75
N ALA A 107 -6.77 -4.24 -10.46
CA ALA A 107 -7.60 -3.21 -9.84
C ALA A 107 -6.87 -1.88 -9.61
N PHE A 108 -5.55 -1.87 -9.57
CA PHE A 108 -4.76 -0.67 -9.23
C PHE A 108 -5.02 0.53 -10.15
N PRO A 109 -4.97 0.39 -11.50
CA PRO A 109 -5.19 1.54 -12.39
C PRO A 109 -6.54 2.21 -12.20
N GLY A 110 -7.60 1.44 -12.03
CA GLY A 110 -8.95 1.96 -11.85
C GLY A 110 -9.10 2.80 -10.58
N ILE A 111 -8.50 2.35 -9.48
CA ILE A 111 -8.54 3.06 -8.21
C ILE A 111 -7.72 4.37 -8.30
N VAL A 112 -6.52 4.29 -8.88
CA VAL A 112 -5.65 5.46 -9.07
C VAL A 112 -6.36 6.56 -9.88
N ARG A 113 -7.02 6.19 -10.97
CA ARG A 113 -7.74 7.15 -11.82
C ARG A 113 -8.97 7.72 -11.12
N ARG A 114 -9.77 6.89 -10.49
CA ARG A 114 -10.98 7.29 -9.77
C ARG A 114 -10.67 8.29 -8.66
N ALA A 115 -9.66 7.98 -7.86
CA ALA A 115 -9.28 8.80 -6.71
C ALA A 115 -8.25 9.89 -7.05
N ARG A 116 -7.78 9.94 -8.30
CA ARG A 116 -6.76 10.89 -8.78
C ARG A 116 -5.50 10.85 -7.92
N LEU A 117 -5.02 9.65 -7.64
CA LEU A 117 -3.85 9.46 -6.80
C LEU A 117 -2.56 9.70 -7.58
N ASP A 118 -1.62 10.38 -6.96
CA ASP A 118 -0.23 10.34 -7.40
C ASP A 118 0.35 8.96 -7.06
N TRP A 119 1.12 8.41 -7.97
CA TRP A 119 1.72 7.10 -7.77
C TRP A 119 3.14 7.03 -8.28
N ARG A 120 3.92 6.18 -7.66
CA ARG A 120 5.30 5.92 -8.06
C ARG A 120 5.66 4.47 -7.77
N ILE A 121 6.47 3.89 -8.64
CA ILE A 121 7.03 2.56 -8.44
C ILE A 121 8.54 2.68 -8.29
N LEU A 122 9.07 2.05 -7.23
CA LEU A 122 10.49 1.98 -6.95
C LEU A 122 10.94 0.53 -7.10
N GLY A 123 12.04 0.32 -7.81
CA GLY A 123 12.68 -0.98 -7.99
C GLY A 123 13.87 -1.17 -7.04
N PRO A 124 14.64 -2.27 -7.24
CA PRO A 124 15.75 -2.62 -6.35
C PRO A 124 16.87 -1.57 -6.27
N ASP A 125 17.04 -0.77 -7.32
CA ASP A 125 18.11 0.23 -7.40
C ASP A 125 17.68 1.63 -6.96
N ASP A 126 16.47 1.78 -6.42
CA ASP A 126 15.88 3.08 -6.08
C ASP A 126 15.97 3.43 -4.60
N ASP A 127 16.88 2.84 -3.84
CA ASP A 127 17.01 3.06 -2.39
C ASP A 127 17.21 4.53 -2.04
N ALA A 128 18.03 5.26 -2.82
CA ALA A 128 18.24 6.69 -2.60
C ALA A 128 16.96 7.51 -2.83
N ALA A 129 16.15 7.13 -3.82
CA ALA A 129 14.87 7.78 -4.09
C ALA A 129 13.87 7.52 -2.94
N LEU A 130 13.85 6.30 -2.41
CA LEU A 130 13.02 5.94 -1.26
C LEU A 130 13.41 6.74 -0.02
N GLU A 131 14.70 6.82 0.28
CA GLU A 131 15.20 7.63 1.40
C GLU A 131 14.82 9.10 1.26
N ALA A 132 14.94 9.66 0.05
CA ALA A 132 14.55 11.04 -0.21
C ALA A 132 13.05 11.30 0.03
N LEU A 133 12.19 10.37 -0.37
CA LEU A 133 10.75 10.46 -0.13
C LEU A 133 10.42 10.40 1.36
N LEU A 134 11.05 9.50 2.10
CA LEU A 134 10.82 9.34 3.53
C LEU A 134 11.38 10.51 4.35
N GLY A 135 12.49 11.10 3.92
CA GLY A 135 13.14 12.22 4.58
C GLY A 135 12.54 13.60 4.30
N SER A 136 11.73 13.75 3.24
CA SER A 136 11.20 15.05 2.78
C SER A 136 9.76 15.32 3.21
N GLY A 137 9.08 14.36 3.79
CA GLY A 137 7.69 14.47 4.17
C GLY A 137 7.46 15.00 5.58
N PRO A 138 6.20 15.29 5.95
CA PRO A 138 5.84 15.70 7.32
C PRO A 138 6.07 14.61 8.36
N LEU A 139 6.39 13.39 7.94
CA LEU A 139 6.77 12.26 8.78
C LEU A 139 8.25 12.27 9.17
N ALA A 140 9.02 13.14 8.55
CA ALA A 140 10.44 13.29 8.86
C ALA A 140 10.65 13.94 10.23
#